data_bd231c54f893bcf7c4f8b0ba1a463fcd
#
_entry.id   bd231c54f893bcf7c4f8b0ba1a463fcd
#
_cell.length_a   1.000
_cell.length_b   1.000
_cell.length_c   1.000
_cell.angle_alpha   90.00
_cell.angle_beta   90.00
_cell.angle_gamma   90.00
#
_symmetry.space_group_name_H-M   'P 1'
#
loop_
_entity.id
_entity.type
_entity.pdbx_description
1 polymer ?
#
loop_
_entity_poly.entity_id
_entity_poly.type
_entity_poly.pdbx_seq_one_letter_code
_entity_poly.pdbx_strand_id
1 'polypeptide(L)'
;MKIFTLPSASPKQTIIQDFGLGKISISYSRPSLSGRSVFGNNSILAPLGKLWRTGADNATLITFSDNVTIGNKLIEASTYSIFTIPGKETWEIILNKSIRGIAAYKEEDDVVRITVPVQENLLNKETFTINIQQIQYESCAIQLGWANVMVEFSVNTNIVERLHKSYEKQLASESKPHFQAAAFYFVLGNDNHKALNEVTIALQSNPRAYYMHYLKCNIEMAIGDLEAATLSVQKTLEAAVAAGSDDYKRLAEDIIAKL
;
A
#
# COMPACT_ATOMS: atom_id res chain seq x y z
N MET A 1 39.87 -2.74 21.96
CA MET A 1 39.84 -1.28 21.75
C MET A 1 38.53 -0.94 21.05
N LYS A 2 37.61 -0.20 21.67
CA LYS A 2 36.38 0.25 20.98
C LYS A 2 36.80 1.30 19.97
N ILE A 3 36.59 1.02 18.66
CA ILE A 3 36.81 2.00 17.60
C ILE A 3 35.76 3.11 17.77
N PHE A 4 36.21 4.33 17.92
CA PHE A 4 35.33 5.50 17.97
C PHE A 4 34.75 5.70 16.55
N THR A 5 33.46 5.51 16.40
CA THR A 5 32.77 5.67 15.12
C THR A 5 31.83 6.86 15.19
N LEU A 6 31.96 7.81 14.29
CA LEU A 6 31.03 8.92 14.16
C LEU A 6 29.70 8.43 13.55
N PRO A 7 28.55 9.00 13.95
CA PRO A 7 27.29 8.79 13.26
C PRO A 7 27.39 9.22 11.79
N SER A 8 26.68 8.50 10.90
CA SER A 8 26.61 8.90 9.48
C SER A 8 25.94 10.26 9.32
N ALA A 9 26.49 11.10 8.45
CA ALA A 9 25.87 12.38 8.06
C ALA A 9 24.57 12.18 7.25
N SER A 10 24.35 10.98 6.73
CA SER A 10 23.14 10.58 6.00
C SER A 10 22.60 9.28 6.61
N PRO A 11 21.94 9.35 7.78
CA PRO A 11 21.50 8.16 8.51
C PRO A 11 20.57 7.31 7.64
N LYS A 12 20.71 5.99 7.78
CA LYS A 12 19.90 5.02 7.07
C LYS A 12 18.51 4.91 7.69
N GLN A 13 17.49 4.82 6.83
CA GLN A 13 16.11 4.50 7.21
C GLN A 13 15.64 3.28 6.42
N THR A 14 14.82 2.45 7.06
CA THR A 14 14.06 1.39 6.39
C THR A 14 12.58 1.59 6.71
N ILE A 15 11.75 1.59 5.68
CA ILE A 15 10.28 1.63 5.77
C ILE A 15 9.79 0.26 5.33
N ILE A 16 8.87 -0.32 6.07
CA ILE A 16 8.18 -1.57 5.72
C ILE A 16 6.69 -1.29 5.77
N GLN A 17 6.00 -1.58 4.67
CA GLN A 17 4.56 -1.38 4.52
C GLN A 17 3.91 -2.66 4.01
N ASP A 18 2.87 -3.14 4.70
CA ASP A 18 2.00 -4.18 4.17
C ASP A 18 1.23 -3.62 2.97
N PHE A 19 1.24 -4.35 1.87
CA PHE A 19 0.62 -3.92 0.62
C PHE A 19 0.11 -5.11 -0.18
N GLY A 20 -1.19 -5.08 -0.54
CA GLY A 20 -1.83 -6.22 -1.17
C GLY A 20 -1.76 -7.47 -0.28
N LEU A 21 -1.24 -8.58 -0.82
CA LEU A 21 -0.99 -9.82 -0.07
C LEU A 21 0.45 -9.95 0.42
N GLY A 22 1.26 -8.93 0.22
CA GLY A 22 2.68 -8.91 0.55
C GLY A 22 3.11 -7.64 1.28
N LYS A 23 4.37 -7.26 1.03
CA LYS A 23 5.01 -6.08 1.66
C LYS A 23 5.89 -5.35 0.66
N ILE A 24 5.99 -4.04 0.85
CA ILE A 24 7.00 -3.18 0.23
C ILE A 24 7.99 -2.78 1.33
N SER A 25 9.28 -2.97 1.10
CA SER A 25 10.34 -2.49 1.98
C SER A 25 11.27 -1.55 1.22
N ILE A 26 11.51 -0.34 1.75
CA ILE A 26 12.42 0.64 1.15
C ILE A 26 13.52 0.97 2.15
N SER A 27 14.78 0.77 1.76
CA SER A 27 15.96 1.07 2.58
C SER A 27 16.86 2.07 1.87
N TYR A 28 17.09 3.22 2.51
CA TYR A 28 17.82 4.34 1.90
C TYR A 28 18.56 5.19 2.93
N SER A 29 19.58 5.92 2.50
CA SER A 29 20.28 6.92 3.32
C SER A 29 19.68 8.29 3.09
N ARG A 30 19.52 9.07 4.16
CA ARG A 30 18.79 10.34 4.20
C ARG A 30 19.74 11.54 4.30
N PRO A 31 20.24 12.09 3.19
CA PRO A 31 21.04 13.29 3.21
C PRO A 31 20.20 14.52 3.58
N SER A 32 20.80 15.47 4.26
CA SER A 32 20.25 16.79 4.56
C SER A 32 20.82 17.86 3.63
N LEU A 33 20.09 18.95 3.44
CA LEU A 33 20.52 20.10 2.65
C LEU A 33 21.78 20.70 3.24
N SER A 34 21.78 20.95 4.54
CA SER A 34 22.87 21.62 5.27
C SER A 34 23.34 22.88 4.55
N GLY A 35 22.39 23.73 4.14
CA GLY A 35 22.62 24.96 3.40
C GLY A 35 23.03 24.82 1.93
N ARG A 36 23.04 23.61 1.37
CA ARG A 36 23.44 23.33 -0.03
C ARG A 36 22.22 23.34 -0.96
N SER A 37 22.43 23.73 -2.22
CA SER A 37 21.45 23.51 -3.29
C SER A 37 21.47 22.05 -3.74
N VAL A 38 20.29 21.42 -3.83
CA VAL A 38 20.18 19.99 -4.19
C VAL A 38 20.03 19.81 -5.69
N PHE A 39 19.05 20.47 -6.27
CA PHE A 39 18.72 20.31 -7.69
C PHE A 39 19.24 21.50 -8.49
N GLY A 40 20.13 21.22 -9.42
CA GLY A 40 20.70 22.26 -10.27
C GLY A 40 21.80 21.68 -11.18
N ASN A 41 22.15 22.38 -12.25
CA ASN A 41 23.12 21.90 -13.23
C ASN A 41 24.52 21.63 -12.60
N ASN A 42 24.86 22.40 -11.58
CA ASN A 42 26.16 22.30 -10.88
C ASN A 42 26.02 21.69 -9.48
N SER A 43 24.89 21.09 -9.15
CA SER A 43 24.72 20.42 -7.86
C SER A 43 25.62 19.18 -7.76
N ILE A 44 26.30 19.05 -6.63
CA ILE A 44 27.08 17.84 -6.30
C ILE A 44 26.23 16.75 -5.65
N LEU A 45 24.98 17.07 -5.27
CA LEU A 45 24.09 16.15 -4.56
C LEU A 45 23.22 15.35 -5.54
N ALA A 46 22.40 16.05 -6.32
CA ALA A 46 21.52 15.46 -7.33
C ALA A 46 21.43 16.40 -8.54
N PRO A 47 22.45 16.38 -9.43
CA PRO A 47 22.49 17.27 -10.59
C PRO A 47 21.38 16.93 -11.59
N LEU A 48 20.81 17.96 -12.21
CA LEU A 48 19.76 17.80 -13.22
C LEU A 48 20.29 17.03 -14.44
N GLY A 49 19.47 16.14 -14.98
CA GLY A 49 19.78 15.33 -16.15
C GLY A 49 20.86 14.27 -15.92
N LYS A 50 21.24 13.99 -14.67
CA LYS A 50 22.24 12.97 -14.34
C LYS A 50 21.64 11.87 -13.47
N LEU A 51 22.12 10.65 -13.68
CA LEU A 51 21.74 9.50 -12.87
C LEU A 51 22.12 9.74 -11.41
N TRP A 52 21.14 9.61 -10.53
CA TRP A 52 21.28 9.76 -9.08
C TRP A 52 20.84 8.47 -8.37
N ARG A 53 21.60 8.07 -7.33
CA ARG A 53 21.33 6.88 -6.49
C ARG A 53 20.11 7.02 -5.58
N THR A 54 19.35 8.12 -5.71
CA THR A 54 18.10 8.40 -4.97
C THR A 54 18.32 8.38 -3.45
N GLY A 55 19.34 9.09 -3.01
CA GLY A 55 19.79 9.16 -1.61
C GLY A 55 21.28 9.44 -1.52
N ALA A 56 21.91 8.94 -0.47
CA ALA A 56 23.34 9.07 -0.22
C ALA A 56 23.99 7.70 0.08
N ASP A 57 25.30 7.66 0.14
CA ASP A 57 26.14 6.48 0.43
C ASP A 57 25.87 5.34 -0.57
N ASN A 58 25.01 4.39 -0.21
CA ASN A 58 24.59 3.29 -1.06
C ASN A 58 23.36 3.64 -1.89
N ALA A 59 23.08 2.89 -2.96
CA ALA A 59 21.84 3.01 -3.69
C ALA A 59 20.63 2.72 -2.77
N THR A 60 19.54 3.44 -3.00
CA THR A 60 18.24 3.12 -2.38
C THR A 60 17.76 1.80 -2.91
N LEU A 61 17.35 0.92 -2.00
CA LEU A 61 16.81 -0.40 -2.32
C LEU A 61 15.30 -0.43 -2.06
N ILE A 62 14.56 -1.03 -2.99
CA ILE A 62 13.16 -1.38 -2.82
C ILE A 62 13.00 -2.89 -2.99
N THR A 63 12.28 -3.51 -2.06
CA THR A 63 11.96 -4.93 -2.10
C THR A 63 10.46 -5.10 -2.16
N PHE A 64 9.99 -5.85 -3.12
CA PHE A 64 8.62 -6.34 -3.22
C PHE A 64 8.59 -7.82 -2.83
N SER A 65 7.79 -8.19 -1.84
CA SER A 65 7.62 -9.60 -1.46
C SER A 65 6.60 -10.35 -2.34
N ASP A 66 5.89 -9.62 -3.20
CA ASP A 66 4.92 -10.11 -4.17
C ASP A 66 5.07 -9.32 -5.49
N ASN A 67 4.55 -9.87 -6.58
CA ASN A 67 4.59 -9.20 -7.87
C ASN A 67 3.73 -7.93 -7.84
N VAL A 68 4.24 -6.85 -8.44
CA VAL A 68 3.56 -5.57 -8.54
C VAL A 68 3.59 -5.05 -9.98
N THR A 69 2.80 -4.04 -10.27
CA THR A 69 2.83 -3.32 -11.56
C THR A 69 3.21 -1.86 -11.30
N ILE A 70 4.19 -1.36 -12.05
CA ILE A 70 4.61 0.04 -12.05
C ILE A 70 4.51 0.56 -13.48
N GLY A 71 3.74 1.64 -13.69
CA GLY A 71 3.31 2.01 -15.04
C GLY A 71 2.51 0.85 -15.65
N ASN A 72 2.93 0.39 -16.83
CA ASN A 72 2.28 -0.74 -17.51
C ASN A 72 3.16 -2.02 -17.46
N LYS A 73 4.13 -2.09 -16.56
CA LYS A 73 5.10 -3.19 -16.51
C LYS A 73 4.96 -4.02 -15.24
N LEU A 74 4.87 -5.33 -15.40
CA LEU A 74 4.93 -6.28 -14.29
C LEU A 74 6.36 -6.32 -13.74
N ILE A 75 6.49 -6.18 -12.43
CA ILE A 75 7.72 -6.25 -11.65
C ILE A 75 7.63 -7.48 -10.76
N GLU A 76 8.53 -8.41 -10.92
CA GLU A 76 8.57 -9.63 -10.13
C GLU A 76 8.98 -9.34 -8.68
N ALA A 77 8.54 -10.21 -7.76
CA ALA A 77 8.93 -10.15 -6.35
C ALA A 77 10.45 -10.31 -6.23
N SER A 78 11.14 -9.25 -5.87
CA SER A 78 12.61 -9.18 -5.72
C SER A 78 13.02 -7.89 -5.06
N THR A 79 14.35 -7.71 -4.90
CA THR A 79 14.97 -6.46 -4.50
C THR A 79 15.58 -5.75 -5.70
N TYR A 80 15.32 -4.46 -5.83
CA TYR A 80 15.80 -3.58 -6.88
C TYR A 80 16.47 -2.35 -6.29
N SER A 81 17.40 -1.76 -7.01
CA SER A 81 17.85 -0.39 -6.73
C SER A 81 16.89 0.61 -7.35
N ILE A 82 16.60 1.68 -6.63
CA ILE A 82 15.93 2.86 -7.18
C ILE A 82 17.02 3.85 -7.61
N PHE A 83 17.07 4.16 -8.91
CA PHE A 83 17.78 5.29 -9.44
C PHE A 83 16.79 6.32 -9.99
N THR A 84 17.21 7.57 -10.03
CA THR A 84 16.42 8.63 -10.63
C THR A 84 17.29 9.53 -11.49
N ILE A 85 16.68 10.18 -12.48
CA ILE A 85 17.28 11.27 -13.23
C ILE A 85 16.42 12.51 -12.97
N PRO A 86 16.85 13.41 -12.08
CA PRO A 86 16.11 14.63 -11.79
C PRO A 86 16.07 15.56 -13.00
N GLY A 87 14.88 16.08 -13.30
CA GLY A 87 14.67 17.17 -14.26
C GLY A 87 13.95 18.34 -13.61
N LYS A 88 13.77 19.43 -14.32
CA LYS A 88 13.05 20.60 -13.81
C LYS A 88 11.55 20.38 -13.72
N GLU A 89 10.97 19.75 -14.74
CA GLU A 89 9.51 19.53 -14.86
C GLU A 89 9.14 18.07 -14.61
N THR A 90 10.02 17.15 -14.93
CA THR A 90 9.81 15.70 -14.78
C THR A 90 11.05 15.02 -14.28
N TRP A 91 10.87 13.90 -13.57
CA TRP A 91 11.94 12.97 -13.22
C TRP A 91 11.74 11.64 -13.92
N GLU A 92 12.84 10.97 -14.24
CA GLU A 92 12.80 9.54 -14.54
C GLU A 92 13.02 8.75 -13.25
N ILE A 93 12.14 7.78 -13.01
CA ILE A 93 12.25 6.79 -11.93
C ILE A 93 12.64 5.45 -12.56
N ILE A 94 13.70 4.84 -12.06
CA ILE A 94 14.29 3.64 -12.61
C ILE A 94 14.41 2.58 -11.53
N LEU A 95 13.86 1.39 -11.77
CA LEU A 95 14.18 0.21 -10.97
C LEU A 95 15.18 -0.65 -11.74
N ASN A 96 16.28 -0.99 -11.09
CA ASN A 96 17.38 -1.72 -11.70
C ASN A 96 17.73 -2.98 -10.90
N LYS A 97 18.07 -4.06 -11.58
CA LYS A 97 18.44 -5.35 -10.94
C LYS A 97 19.73 -5.29 -10.14
N SER A 98 20.67 -4.39 -10.51
CA SER A 98 21.92 -4.26 -9.79
C SER A 98 21.75 -3.56 -8.46
N ILE A 99 21.98 -4.27 -7.35
CA ILE A 99 21.91 -3.73 -5.98
C ILE A 99 23.27 -3.25 -5.44
N ARG A 100 24.28 -3.18 -6.29
CA ARG A 100 25.67 -2.87 -5.90
C ARG A 100 26.01 -1.38 -5.92
N GLY A 101 25.02 -0.52 -6.17
CA GLY A 101 25.19 0.94 -6.21
C GLY A 101 25.45 1.49 -7.61
N ILE A 102 25.64 2.82 -7.69
CA ILE A 102 25.66 3.56 -8.96
C ILE A 102 26.84 3.16 -9.87
N ALA A 103 27.97 2.74 -9.31
CA ALA A 103 29.14 2.31 -10.10
C ALA A 103 28.89 0.99 -10.86
N ALA A 104 27.91 0.20 -10.43
CA ALA A 104 27.53 -1.05 -11.06
C ALA A 104 26.24 -0.92 -11.88
N TYR A 105 25.72 0.29 -12.04
CA TYR A 105 24.53 0.53 -12.86
C TYR A 105 24.80 0.21 -14.32
N LYS A 106 23.87 -0.50 -14.92
CA LYS A 106 23.79 -0.74 -16.36
C LYS A 106 22.35 -0.56 -16.81
N GLU A 107 22.15 0.15 -17.89
CA GLU A 107 20.81 0.41 -18.42
C GLU A 107 20.10 -0.87 -18.90
N GLU A 108 20.85 -1.87 -19.35
CA GLU A 108 20.34 -3.21 -19.72
C GLU A 108 19.68 -3.97 -18.56
N ASP A 109 20.02 -3.60 -17.31
CA ASP A 109 19.46 -4.18 -16.08
C ASP A 109 18.21 -3.42 -15.59
N ASP A 110 17.76 -2.38 -16.30
CA ASP A 110 16.54 -1.64 -15.95
C ASP A 110 15.30 -2.52 -16.14
N VAL A 111 14.56 -2.76 -15.06
CA VAL A 111 13.31 -3.50 -15.13
C VAL A 111 12.13 -2.60 -15.48
N VAL A 112 12.18 -1.34 -15.06
CA VAL A 112 11.23 -0.31 -15.44
C VAL A 112 11.87 1.06 -15.38
N ARG A 113 11.48 1.91 -16.33
CA ARG A 113 11.80 3.33 -16.38
C ARG A 113 10.50 4.09 -16.69
N ILE A 114 10.12 5.00 -15.81
CA ILE A 114 8.92 5.82 -15.96
C ILE A 114 9.26 7.29 -15.76
N THR A 115 8.52 8.15 -16.42
CA THR A 115 8.61 9.59 -16.26
C THR A 115 7.45 10.08 -15.40
N VAL A 116 7.76 10.86 -14.37
CA VAL A 116 6.78 11.43 -13.45
C VAL A 116 6.92 12.95 -13.35
N PRO A 117 5.82 13.70 -13.19
CA PRO A 117 5.90 15.15 -13.06
C PRO A 117 6.50 15.55 -11.72
N VAL A 118 7.23 16.67 -11.73
CA VAL A 118 7.64 17.36 -10.52
C VAL A 118 6.45 18.11 -9.94
N GLN A 119 6.26 17.96 -8.64
CA GLN A 119 5.30 18.73 -7.87
C GLN A 119 6.07 19.65 -6.94
N GLU A 120 5.62 20.89 -6.80
CA GLU A 120 6.18 21.80 -5.83
C GLU A 120 5.74 21.39 -4.42
N ASN A 121 6.69 21.21 -3.54
CA ASN A 121 6.41 20.94 -2.14
C ASN A 121 6.40 22.26 -1.38
N LEU A 122 5.25 22.66 -0.87
CA LEU A 122 5.08 23.90 -0.08
C LEU A 122 5.93 23.91 1.20
N LEU A 123 6.29 22.72 1.71
CA LEU A 123 7.18 22.56 2.86
C LEU A 123 8.59 22.23 2.35
N ASN A 124 9.53 23.15 2.55
CA ASN A 124 10.94 22.92 2.23
C ASN A 124 11.49 21.80 3.14
N LYS A 125 11.68 20.58 2.58
CA LYS A 125 12.19 19.42 3.31
C LYS A 125 13.70 19.48 3.43
N GLU A 126 14.20 19.71 4.61
CA GLU A 126 15.65 19.73 4.92
C GLU A 126 16.31 18.37 4.61
N THR A 127 15.64 17.28 4.93
CA THR A 127 16.16 15.92 4.79
C THR A 127 15.43 15.16 3.70
N PHE A 128 16.16 14.50 2.80
CA PHE A 128 15.58 13.60 1.79
C PHE A 128 14.67 12.55 2.43
N THR A 129 13.47 12.42 1.92
CA THR A 129 12.44 11.56 2.51
C THR A 129 11.73 10.77 1.42
N ILE A 130 11.58 9.46 1.66
CA ILE A 130 10.70 8.59 0.88
C ILE A 130 9.54 8.18 1.79
N ASN A 131 8.32 8.25 1.27
CA ASN A 131 7.10 7.82 1.95
C ASN A 131 6.31 6.86 1.07
N ILE A 132 5.53 5.97 1.70
CA ILE A 132 4.49 5.17 1.06
C ILE A 132 3.16 5.71 1.56
N GLN A 133 2.28 6.13 0.67
CA GLN A 133 1.02 6.78 0.99
C GLN A 133 -0.09 6.45 -0.01
N GLN A 134 -1.31 6.97 0.21
CA GLN A 134 -2.50 6.67 -0.60
C GLN A 134 -2.72 5.15 -0.71
N ILE A 135 -2.55 4.44 0.42
CA ILE A 135 -2.60 2.98 0.46
C ILE A 135 -4.05 2.52 0.31
N GLN A 136 -4.29 1.76 -0.75
CA GLN A 136 -5.54 1.09 -1.06
C GLN A 136 -5.28 -0.43 -1.13
N TYR A 137 -6.31 -1.22 -1.36
CA TYR A 137 -6.17 -2.68 -1.47
C TYR A 137 -5.23 -3.12 -2.59
N GLU A 138 -5.28 -2.45 -3.74
CA GLU A 138 -4.51 -2.81 -4.94
C GLU A 138 -3.58 -1.70 -5.44
N SER A 139 -3.48 -0.57 -4.75
CA SER A 139 -2.61 0.54 -5.14
C SER A 139 -2.03 1.26 -3.95
N CYS A 140 -0.83 1.79 -4.11
CA CYS A 140 -0.24 2.78 -3.24
C CYS A 140 0.64 3.73 -4.05
N ALA A 141 1.04 4.84 -3.43
CA ALA A 141 1.96 5.79 -4.04
C ALA A 141 3.28 5.83 -3.27
N ILE A 142 4.40 5.80 -3.99
CA ILE A 142 5.73 6.04 -3.45
C ILE A 142 6.12 7.46 -3.78
N GLN A 143 6.32 8.28 -2.76
CA GLN A 143 6.65 9.69 -2.85
C GLN A 143 8.10 9.94 -2.43
N LEU A 144 8.83 10.68 -3.25
CA LEU A 144 10.18 11.14 -2.97
C LEU A 144 10.16 12.66 -2.81
N GLY A 145 10.68 13.18 -1.69
CA GLY A 145 10.67 14.62 -1.42
C GLY A 145 11.99 15.11 -0.85
N TRP A 146 12.50 16.22 -1.40
CA TRP A 146 13.67 16.92 -0.88
C TRP A 146 13.65 18.40 -1.29
N ALA A 147 14.08 19.29 -0.42
CA ALA A 147 13.88 20.73 -0.60
C ALA A 147 12.40 21.03 -0.88
N ASN A 148 12.13 21.84 -1.89
CA ASN A 148 10.79 22.18 -2.38
C ASN A 148 10.30 21.28 -3.52
N VAL A 149 10.98 20.16 -3.80
CA VAL A 149 10.67 19.23 -4.89
C VAL A 149 10.07 17.95 -4.35
N MET A 150 9.01 17.49 -5.01
CA MET A 150 8.35 16.23 -4.75
C MET A 150 8.04 15.53 -6.08
N VAL A 151 8.24 14.23 -6.12
CA VAL A 151 7.79 13.35 -7.21
C VAL A 151 7.12 12.13 -6.63
N GLU A 152 6.19 11.55 -7.37
CA GLU A 152 5.41 10.42 -6.91
C GLU A 152 5.16 9.44 -8.06
N PHE A 153 5.15 8.15 -7.75
CA PHE A 153 4.75 7.11 -8.69
C PHE A 153 3.88 6.05 -8.01
N SER A 154 2.96 5.49 -8.78
CA SER A 154 2.04 4.47 -8.30
C SER A 154 2.64 3.08 -8.42
N VAL A 155 2.34 2.26 -7.42
CA VAL A 155 2.59 0.82 -7.38
C VAL A 155 1.24 0.13 -7.28
N ASN A 156 0.97 -0.83 -8.15
CA ASN A 156 -0.30 -1.55 -8.18
C ASN A 156 -0.05 -3.05 -8.02
N THR A 157 -1.07 -3.76 -7.56
CA THR A 157 -1.10 -5.23 -7.48
C THR A 157 -2.44 -5.75 -7.98
N ASN A 158 -2.56 -7.03 -8.24
CA ASN A 158 -3.80 -7.68 -8.67
C ASN A 158 -4.19 -8.74 -7.63
N ILE A 159 -4.77 -8.29 -6.50
CA ILE A 159 -5.21 -9.20 -5.44
C ILE A 159 -6.64 -9.70 -5.64
N VAL A 160 -7.50 -8.90 -6.29
CA VAL A 160 -8.92 -9.26 -6.48
C VAL A 160 -9.05 -10.56 -7.26
N GLU A 161 -8.39 -10.67 -8.41
CA GLU A 161 -8.43 -11.87 -9.23
C GLU A 161 -7.84 -13.09 -8.50
N ARG A 162 -6.73 -12.89 -7.77
CA ARG A 162 -6.06 -13.96 -7.00
C ARG A 162 -6.91 -14.45 -5.85
N LEU A 163 -7.53 -13.54 -5.10
CA LEU A 163 -8.44 -13.89 -4.01
C LEU A 163 -9.69 -14.58 -4.54
N HIS A 164 -10.27 -14.10 -5.64
CA HIS A 164 -11.42 -14.73 -6.27
C HIS A 164 -11.12 -16.21 -6.61
N LYS A 165 -10.05 -16.48 -7.34
CA LYS A 165 -9.63 -17.85 -7.65
C LYS A 165 -9.34 -18.70 -6.41
N SER A 166 -8.77 -18.09 -5.37
CA SER A 166 -8.48 -18.78 -4.10
C SER A 166 -9.76 -19.17 -3.38
N TYR A 167 -10.72 -18.25 -3.26
CA TYR A 167 -12.00 -18.52 -2.59
C TYR A 167 -12.84 -19.53 -3.34
N GLU A 168 -12.94 -19.45 -4.66
CA GLU A 168 -13.64 -20.45 -5.46
C GLU A 168 -13.10 -21.86 -5.21
N LYS A 169 -11.77 -22.01 -5.19
CA LYS A 169 -11.11 -23.28 -4.89
C LYS A 169 -11.40 -23.75 -3.46
N GLN A 170 -11.38 -22.85 -2.47
CA GLN A 170 -11.61 -23.20 -1.07
C GLN A 170 -13.09 -23.50 -0.79
N LEU A 171 -14.03 -22.79 -1.43
CA LEU A 171 -15.46 -23.07 -1.30
C LEU A 171 -15.83 -24.44 -1.89
N ALA A 172 -15.05 -24.97 -2.80
CA ALA A 172 -15.19 -26.33 -3.32
C ALA A 172 -14.58 -27.40 -2.40
N SER A 173 -13.86 -27.03 -1.34
CA SER A 173 -13.23 -27.93 -0.36
C SER A 173 -14.11 -28.18 0.86
N GLU A 174 -13.67 -29.04 1.79
CA GLU A 174 -14.37 -29.29 3.04
C GLU A 174 -14.33 -28.07 4.00
N SER A 175 -13.23 -27.30 3.98
CA SER A 175 -13.06 -26.08 4.77
C SER A 175 -13.53 -24.87 3.98
N LYS A 176 -14.79 -24.49 4.17
CA LYS A 176 -15.44 -23.42 3.42
C LYS A 176 -15.36 -22.09 4.19
N PRO A 177 -14.53 -21.12 3.75
CA PRO A 177 -14.36 -19.83 4.44
C PRO A 177 -15.48 -18.84 4.07
N HIS A 178 -16.74 -19.19 4.33
CA HIS A 178 -17.91 -18.43 3.92
C HIS A 178 -17.88 -16.96 4.39
N PHE A 179 -17.47 -16.70 5.64
CA PHE A 179 -17.38 -15.32 6.14
C PHE A 179 -16.32 -14.48 5.40
N GLN A 180 -15.13 -15.05 5.19
CA GLN A 180 -14.05 -14.37 4.46
C GLN A 180 -14.42 -14.15 3.00
N ALA A 181 -15.11 -15.13 2.38
CA ALA A 181 -15.63 -14.99 1.03
C ALA A 181 -16.69 -13.88 0.94
N ALA A 182 -17.62 -13.80 1.92
CA ALA A 182 -18.61 -12.74 1.98
C ALA A 182 -17.94 -11.35 2.06
N ALA A 183 -16.95 -11.18 2.96
CA ALA A 183 -16.22 -9.94 3.10
C ALA A 183 -15.47 -9.57 1.80
N PHE A 184 -14.85 -10.54 1.14
CA PHE A 184 -14.18 -10.34 -0.15
C PHE A 184 -15.16 -9.88 -1.23
N TYR A 185 -16.27 -10.59 -1.44
CA TYR A 185 -17.25 -10.23 -2.48
C TYR A 185 -17.89 -8.86 -2.22
N PHE A 186 -18.11 -8.49 -0.97
CA PHE A 186 -18.66 -7.19 -0.61
C PHE A 186 -17.66 -6.05 -0.83
N VAL A 187 -16.42 -6.20 -0.34
CA VAL A 187 -15.44 -5.09 -0.29
C VAL A 187 -14.68 -4.95 -1.59
N LEU A 188 -14.31 -6.04 -2.24
CA LEU A 188 -13.40 -6.06 -3.40
C LEU A 188 -14.04 -6.67 -4.66
N GLY A 189 -14.86 -7.69 -4.49
CA GLY A 189 -15.44 -8.44 -5.60
C GLY A 189 -16.63 -7.74 -6.27
N ASN A 190 -17.16 -6.66 -5.66
CA ASN A 190 -18.31 -5.91 -6.12
C ASN A 190 -19.51 -6.78 -6.50
N ASP A 191 -19.74 -7.85 -5.73
CA ASP A 191 -20.85 -8.81 -5.90
C ASP A 191 -21.63 -8.96 -4.58
N ASN A 192 -22.53 -8.00 -4.34
CA ASN A 192 -23.30 -7.94 -3.10
C ASN A 192 -24.24 -9.14 -2.93
N HIS A 193 -24.78 -9.70 -4.02
CA HIS A 193 -25.66 -10.86 -3.93
C HIS A 193 -24.91 -12.12 -3.52
N LYS A 194 -23.72 -12.33 -4.06
CA LYS A 194 -22.85 -13.43 -3.67
C LYS A 194 -22.36 -13.24 -2.24
N ALA A 195 -22.01 -12.01 -1.86
CA ALA A 195 -21.66 -11.67 -0.49
C ALA A 195 -22.76 -11.99 0.52
N LEU A 196 -24.02 -11.64 0.19
CA LEU A 196 -25.20 -11.92 1.03
C LEU A 196 -25.42 -13.43 1.20
N ASN A 197 -25.30 -14.19 0.13
CA ASN A 197 -25.38 -15.65 0.19
C ASN A 197 -24.32 -16.23 1.14
N GLU A 198 -23.07 -15.84 0.96
CA GLU A 198 -21.94 -16.37 1.73
C GLU A 198 -22.04 -16.00 3.23
N VAL A 199 -22.41 -14.75 3.58
CA VAL A 199 -22.58 -14.37 5.00
C VAL A 199 -23.77 -15.08 5.64
N THR A 200 -24.82 -15.34 4.87
CA THR A 200 -25.99 -16.08 5.35
C THR A 200 -25.63 -17.52 5.70
N ILE A 201 -24.81 -18.19 4.87
CA ILE A 201 -24.30 -19.53 5.16
C ILE A 201 -23.35 -19.50 6.37
N ALA A 202 -22.47 -18.50 6.47
CA ALA A 202 -21.57 -18.34 7.62
C ALA A 202 -22.34 -18.24 8.95
N LEU A 203 -23.44 -17.49 8.96
CA LEU A 203 -24.31 -17.32 10.13
C LEU A 203 -25.03 -18.60 10.55
N GLN A 204 -25.25 -19.58 9.67
CA GLN A 204 -25.79 -20.90 10.07
C GLN A 204 -24.86 -21.61 11.01
N SER A 205 -23.53 -21.48 10.83
CA SER A 205 -22.53 -22.10 11.67
C SER A 205 -22.25 -21.30 12.94
N ASN A 206 -22.45 -19.98 12.92
CA ASN A 206 -22.25 -19.10 14.09
C ASN A 206 -23.33 -18.01 14.18
N PRO A 207 -24.56 -18.35 14.61
CA PRO A 207 -25.70 -17.44 14.62
C PRO A 207 -25.59 -16.30 15.66
N ARG A 208 -24.61 -16.33 16.55
CA ARG A 208 -24.37 -15.28 17.56
C ARG A 208 -23.20 -14.34 17.20
N ALA A 209 -22.63 -14.47 16.00
CA ALA A 209 -21.49 -13.65 15.55
C ALA A 209 -21.97 -12.24 15.18
N TYR A 210 -21.87 -11.30 16.10
CA TYR A 210 -22.29 -9.89 15.89
C TYR A 210 -21.60 -9.26 14.67
N TYR A 211 -20.33 -9.56 14.43
CA TYR A 211 -19.57 -9.04 13.28
C TYR A 211 -20.09 -9.60 11.93
N MET A 212 -20.64 -10.82 11.92
CA MET A 212 -21.25 -11.37 10.71
C MET A 212 -22.63 -10.73 10.44
N HIS A 213 -23.43 -10.50 11.49
CA HIS A 213 -24.69 -9.76 11.37
C HIS A 213 -24.47 -8.32 10.91
N TYR A 214 -23.41 -7.67 11.40
CA TYR A 214 -22.99 -6.34 10.96
C TYR A 214 -22.61 -6.32 9.48
N LEU A 215 -21.79 -7.28 9.02
CA LEU A 215 -21.45 -7.42 7.61
C LEU A 215 -22.71 -7.63 6.77
N LYS A 216 -23.63 -8.51 7.21
CA LYS A 216 -24.88 -8.79 6.52
C LYS A 216 -25.74 -7.53 6.38
N CYS A 217 -25.88 -6.76 7.45
CA CYS A 217 -26.59 -5.47 7.42
C CYS A 217 -26.00 -4.51 6.37
N ASN A 218 -24.68 -4.34 6.35
CA ASN A 218 -24.03 -3.46 5.37
C ASN A 218 -24.24 -3.92 3.92
N ILE A 219 -24.24 -5.24 3.68
CA ILE A 219 -24.53 -5.81 2.36
C ILE A 219 -25.98 -5.53 1.96
N GLU A 220 -26.95 -5.75 2.86
CA GLU A 220 -28.36 -5.51 2.62
C GLU A 220 -28.64 -4.03 2.34
N MET A 221 -28.01 -3.11 3.09
CA MET A 221 -28.04 -1.67 2.80
C MET A 221 -27.50 -1.34 1.39
N ALA A 222 -26.40 -1.96 0.99
CA ALA A 222 -25.80 -1.75 -0.34
C ALA A 222 -26.67 -2.31 -1.49
N ILE A 223 -27.49 -3.34 -1.21
CA ILE A 223 -28.47 -3.88 -2.16
C ILE A 223 -29.73 -2.99 -2.20
N GLY A 224 -29.99 -2.20 -1.16
CA GLY A 224 -31.19 -1.39 -0.99
C GLY A 224 -32.33 -2.09 -0.23
N ASP A 225 -32.07 -3.25 0.36
CA ASP A 225 -33.04 -3.98 1.20
C ASP A 225 -33.00 -3.46 2.65
N LEU A 226 -33.64 -2.31 2.87
CA LEU A 226 -33.62 -1.64 4.16
C LEU A 226 -34.42 -2.39 5.24
N GLU A 227 -35.42 -3.18 4.85
CA GLU A 227 -36.19 -4.01 5.79
C GLU A 227 -35.28 -5.12 6.36
N ALA A 228 -34.60 -5.87 5.50
CA ALA A 228 -33.64 -6.88 5.93
C ALA A 228 -32.49 -6.28 6.73
N ALA A 229 -31.95 -5.12 6.30
CA ALA A 229 -30.89 -4.41 7.01
C ALA A 229 -31.29 -4.03 8.43
N THR A 230 -32.55 -3.56 8.63
CA THR A 230 -33.11 -3.25 9.96
C THR A 230 -33.10 -4.47 10.88
N LEU A 231 -33.49 -5.63 10.36
CA LEU A 231 -33.46 -6.88 11.14
C LEU A 231 -32.04 -7.32 11.48
N SER A 232 -31.14 -7.16 10.52
CA SER A 232 -29.73 -7.56 10.69
C SER A 232 -28.97 -6.65 11.67
N VAL A 233 -29.25 -5.33 11.67
CA VAL A 233 -28.63 -4.41 12.65
C VAL A 233 -29.17 -4.63 14.07
N GLN A 234 -30.44 -4.97 14.24
CA GLN A 234 -30.99 -5.34 15.55
C GLN A 234 -30.30 -6.58 16.12
N LYS A 235 -30.10 -7.62 15.29
CA LYS A 235 -29.34 -8.82 15.68
C LYS A 235 -27.88 -8.49 16.00
N THR A 236 -27.28 -7.53 15.26
CA THR A 236 -25.92 -7.05 15.57
C THR A 236 -25.86 -6.47 16.97
N LEU A 237 -26.82 -5.57 17.30
CA LEU A 237 -26.90 -4.91 18.61
C LEU A 237 -27.09 -5.94 19.75
N GLU A 238 -28.07 -6.83 19.61
CA GLU A 238 -28.34 -7.87 20.60
C GLU A 238 -27.11 -8.76 20.86
N ALA A 239 -26.48 -9.24 19.79
CA ALA A 239 -25.32 -10.12 19.89
C ALA A 239 -24.07 -9.39 20.41
N ALA A 240 -23.87 -8.11 20.04
CA ALA A 240 -22.77 -7.28 20.53
C ALA A 240 -22.91 -7.01 22.03
N VAL A 241 -24.12 -6.67 22.50
CA VAL A 241 -24.40 -6.48 23.94
C VAL A 241 -24.15 -7.76 24.72
N ALA A 242 -24.63 -8.89 24.22
CA ALA A 242 -24.42 -10.20 24.87
C ALA A 242 -22.94 -10.61 24.94
N ALA A 243 -22.13 -10.18 23.95
CA ALA A 243 -20.71 -10.44 23.89
C ALA A 243 -19.84 -9.39 24.59
N GLY A 244 -20.42 -8.29 25.09
CA GLY A 244 -19.69 -7.17 25.68
C GLY A 244 -18.85 -6.37 24.67
N SER A 245 -19.27 -6.32 23.41
CA SER A 245 -18.57 -5.59 22.35
C SER A 245 -19.10 -4.17 22.19
N ASP A 246 -18.48 -3.21 22.89
CA ASP A 246 -18.89 -1.81 22.85
C ASP A 246 -18.72 -1.17 21.48
N ASP A 247 -17.75 -1.60 20.70
CA ASP A 247 -17.51 -1.05 19.35
C ASP A 247 -18.66 -1.42 18.40
N TYR A 248 -19.03 -2.69 18.33
CA TYR A 248 -20.13 -3.14 17.47
C TYR A 248 -21.50 -2.68 17.98
N LYS A 249 -21.65 -2.49 19.29
CA LYS A 249 -22.84 -1.83 19.85
C LYS A 249 -23.00 -0.42 19.29
N ARG A 250 -21.95 0.42 19.36
CA ARG A 250 -21.97 1.79 18.81
C ARG A 250 -22.22 1.81 17.30
N LEU A 251 -21.56 0.92 16.56
CA LEU A 251 -21.76 0.81 15.11
C LEU A 251 -23.21 0.44 14.76
N ALA A 252 -23.82 -0.45 15.51
CA ALA A 252 -25.23 -0.82 15.30
C ALA A 252 -26.18 0.33 15.66
N GLU A 253 -25.96 1.03 16.76
CA GLU A 253 -26.74 2.21 17.18
C GLU A 253 -26.66 3.32 16.13
N ASP A 254 -25.47 3.57 15.55
CA ASP A 254 -25.26 4.54 14.48
C ASP A 254 -26.01 4.21 13.19
N ILE A 255 -26.14 2.93 12.84
CA ILE A 255 -26.92 2.51 11.68
C ILE A 255 -28.42 2.65 11.97
N ILE A 256 -28.89 2.20 13.14
CA ILE A 256 -30.31 2.32 13.54
C ILE A 256 -30.77 3.77 13.50
N ALA A 257 -29.94 4.72 13.89
CA ALA A 257 -30.25 6.15 13.86
C ALA A 257 -30.40 6.74 12.44
N LYS A 258 -29.93 6.02 11.40
CA LYS A 258 -29.93 6.46 9.99
C LYS A 258 -30.95 5.73 9.12
N LEU A 259 -31.47 4.59 9.58
CA LEU A 259 -32.55 3.83 8.95
C LEU A 259 -33.94 4.36 9.36
#